data_e808dce93afe6215b40116476805c694
#
_entry.id   e808dce93afe6215b40116476805c694
#
_cell.length_a   1.000
_cell.length_b   1.000
_cell.length_c   1.000
_cell.angle_alpha   90.00
_cell.angle_beta   90.00
_cell.angle_gamma   90.00
#
_symmetry.space_group_name_H-M   'P 1'
#
loop_
_entity.id
_entity.type
_entity.pdbx_description
1 polymer ?
#
loop_
_entity_poly.entity_id
_entity_poly.type
_entity_poly.pdbx_seq_one_letter_code
_entity_poly.pdbx_strand_id
1 'polypeptide(L)'
;YYNLGNAYFKNKEFAKAILNYERCLIYDPANGDAVANLELANANCVDKIESIQPIIFKQWSDVLSNTMSCDTWSILSVIFFLLFVISIFLYFFLRKVAVRKTGFYGGIVSIILCFVCNIYANQQKDRIMSRDYAIVMQPTVTVRSSPAESGTQLFTIHEGLKVKVRSTLSDWSEVELSDGHVGWLPSGAVEKI
;
A
#
# COMPACT_ATOMS: atom_id res chain seq x y z
N TYR A 1 -4.71 -12.12 -9.14
CA TYR A 1 -3.41 -11.48 -9.31
C TYR A 1 -2.25 -12.39 -8.93
N TYR A 2 -2.24 -13.05 -7.75
CA TYR A 2 -1.14 -13.93 -7.30
C TYR A 2 -0.76 -15.00 -8.33
N ASN A 3 -1.73 -15.80 -8.78
CA ASN A 3 -1.49 -16.86 -9.77
C ASN A 3 -1.01 -16.32 -11.12
N LEU A 4 -1.48 -15.14 -11.52
CA LEU A 4 -1.04 -14.48 -12.74
C LEU A 4 0.41 -13.99 -12.61
N GLY A 5 0.77 -13.43 -11.46
CA GLY A 5 2.16 -13.10 -11.11
C GLY A 5 3.08 -14.31 -11.21
N ASN A 6 2.66 -15.47 -10.65
CA ASN A 6 3.42 -16.71 -10.74
C ASN A 6 3.60 -17.21 -12.19
N ALA A 7 2.58 -17.06 -13.03
CA ALA A 7 2.67 -17.42 -14.44
C ALA A 7 3.69 -16.55 -15.19
N TYR A 8 3.65 -15.23 -15.00
CA TYR A 8 4.62 -14.30 -15.58
C TYR A 8 6.03 -14.56 -15.07
N PHE A 9 6.18 -14.80 -13.76
CA PHE A 9 7.49 -15.12 -13.17
C PHE A 9 8.12 -16.36 -13.81
N LYS A 10 7.34 -17.44 -13.99
CA LYS A 10 7.81 -18.65 -14.67
C LYS A 10 8.21 -18.41 -16.13
N ASN A 11 7.53 -17.48 -16.80
CA ASN A 11 7.85 -17.05 -18.17
C ASN A 11 9.02 -16.05 -18.22
N LYS A 12 9.63 -15.68 -17.09
CA LYS A 12 10.70 -14.68 -16.97
C LYS A 12 10.28 -13.25 -17.35
N GLU A 13 8.98 -12.96 -17.34
CA GLU A 13 8.42 -11.64 -17.56
C GLU A 13 8.32 -10.90 -16.21
N PHE A 14 9.48 -10.50 -15.65
CA PHE A 14 9.58 -10.05 -14.26
C PHE A 14 8.79 -8.77 -13.98
N ALA A 15 8.79 -7.81 -14.89
CA ALA A 15 8.01 -6.57 -14.72
C ALA A 15 6.50 -6.85 -14.56
N LYS A 16 5.94 -7.75 -15.38
CA LYS A 16 4.54 -8.15 -15.28
C LYS A 16 4.26 -8.98 -14.01
N ALA A 17 5.23 -9.79 -13.59
CA ALA A 17 5.11 -10.54 -12.35
C ALA A 17 5.05 -9.59 -11.15
N ILE A 18 5.95 -8.61 -11.06
CA ILE A 18 5.99 -7.57 -10.04
C ILE A 18 4.66 -6.80 -10.00
N LEU A 19 4.18 -6.34 -11.15
CA LEU A 19 2.91 -5.63 -11.25
C LEU A 19 1.75 -6.44 -10.64
N ASN A 20 1.68 -7.73 -10.93
CA ASN A 20 0.60 -8.58 -10.44
C ASN A 20 0.75 -8.96 -8.97
N TYR A 21 1.97 -9.14 -8.46
CA TYR A 21 2.19 -9.32 -7.03
C TYR A 21 1.86 -8.05 -6.23
N GLU A 22 2.25 -6.88 -6.73
CA GLU A 22 1.89 -5.61 -6.12
C GLU A 22 0.36 -5.40 -6.09
N ARG A 23 -0.34 -5.71 -7.19
CA ARG A 23 -1.82 -5.70 -7.23
C ARG A 23 -2.44 -6.70 -6.24
N CYS A 24 -1.83 -7.86 -6.06
CA CYS A 24 -2.26 -8.82 -5.04
C CYS A 24 -2.16 -8.21 -3.64
N LEU A 25 -1.02 -7.58 -3.33
CA LEU A 25 -0.74 -7.02 -2.01
C LEU A 25 -1.56 -5.76 -1.67
N ILE A 26 -2.12 -5.07 -2.66
CA ILE A 26 -3.10 -4.01 -2.42
C ILE A 26 -4.38 -4.58 -1.76
N TYR A 27 -4.87 -5.73 -2.23
CA TYR A 27 -6.10 -6.34 -1.73
C TYR A 27 -5.86 -7.29 -0.55
N ASP A 28 -4.73 -7.96 -0.53
CA ASP A 28 -4.33 -8.91 0.51
C ASP A 28 -2.88 -8.62 0.96
N PRO A 29 -2.67 -7.59 1.77
CA PRO A 29 -1.33 -7.17 2.20
C PRO A 29 -0.64 -8.17 3.12
N ALA A 30 -1.38 -9.11 3.72
CA ALA A 30 -0.85 -10.16 4.58
C ALA A 30 -0.43 -11.43 3.81
N ASN A 31 -0.52 -11.45 2.47
CA ASN A 31 -0.14 -12.59 1.65
C ASN A 31 1.37 -12.79 1.61
N GLY A 32 1.88 -13.63 2.52
CA GLY A 32 3.32 -13.89 2.65
C GLY A 32 3.95 -14.50 1.40
N ASP A 33 3.21 -15.34 0.67
CA ASP A 33 3.71 -15.93 -0.57
C ASP A 33 3.88 -14.87 -1.68
N ALA A 34 2.95 -13.91 -1.76
CA ALA A 34 3.06 -12.81 -2.71
C ALA A 34 4.24 -11.88 -2.37
N VAL A 35 4.49 -11.64 -1.07
CA VAL A 35 5.65 -10.86 -0.60
C VAL A 35 6.95 -11.57 -1.00
N ALA A 36 7.09 -12.86 -0.69
CA ALA A 36 8.31 -13.61 -1.01
C ALA A 36 8.57 -13.69 -2.52
N ASN A 37 7.52 -13.92 -3.33
CA ASN A 37 7.65 -13.99 -4.77
C ASN A 37 7.93 -12.61 -5.40
N LEU A 38 7.41 -11.52 -4.81
CA LEU A 38 7.74 -10.15 -5.21
C LEU A 38 9.21 -9.85 -4.96
N GLU A 39 9.77 -10.24 -3.81
CA GLU A 39 11.19 -10.09 -3.52
C GLU A 39 12.06 -10.86 -4.52
N LEU A 40 11.68 -12.10 -4.85
CA LEU A 40 12.37 -12.91 -5.85
C LEU A 40 12.29 -12.26 -7.25
N ALA A 41 11.15 -11.68 -7.62
CA ALA A 41 11.01 -10.99 -8.90
C ALA A 41 11.86 -9.71 -8.96
N ASN A 42 11.85 -8.90 -7.89
CA ASN A 42 12.67 -7.69 -7.77
C ASN A 42 14.18 -8.01 -7.80
N ALA A 43 14.60 -9.14 -7.25
CA ALA A 43 16.01 -9.56 -7.30
C ALA A 43 16.53 -9.79 -8.73
N ASN A 44 15.64 -10.08 -9.70
CA ASN A 44 15.94 -10.27 -11.11
C ASN A 44 15.91 -8.96 -11.93
N CYS A 45 15.49 -7.84 -11.35
CA CYS A 45 15.49 -6.53 -12.01
C CYS A 45 16.89 -5.89 -11.96
N VAL A 46 17.16 -5.04 -12.96
CA VAL A 46 18.43 -4.32 -13.11
C VAL A 46 18.59 -3.24 -12.04
N ASP A 47 17.53 -2.45 -11.84
CA ASP A 47 17.54 -1.32 -10.93
C ASP A 47 17.31 -1.79 -9.48
N LYS A 48 18.27 -1.48 -8.61
CA LYS A 48 18.19 -1.70 -7.17
C LYS A 48 18.30 -0.37 -6.47
N ILE A 49 17.17 0.33 -6.35
CA ILE A 49 17.12 1.64 -5.70
C ILE A 49 16.83 1.44 -4.22
N GLU A 50 17.74 1.88 -3.37
CA GLU A 50 17.53 1.89 -1.92
C GLU A 50 16.47 2.93 -1.58
N SER A 51 15.39 2.49 -0.93
CA SER A 51 14.34 3.40 -0.48
C SER A 51 14.85 4.27 0.69
N ILE A 52 14.50 5.54 0.67
CA ILE A 52 14.67 6.40 1.84
C ILE A 52 13.86 5.77 2.99
N GLN A 53 14.55 5.39 4.06
CA GLN A 53 13.87 4.75 5.19
C GLN A 53 12.85 5.70 5.81
N PRO A 54 11.58 5.32 5.92
CA PRO A 54 10.58 6.15 6.57
C PRO A 54 10.89 6.30 8.07
N ILE A 55 10.37 7.37 8.68
CA ILE A 55 10.44 7.60 10.12
C ILE A 55 9.91 6.35 10.85
N ILE A 56 10.60 5.91 11.90
CA ILE A 56 10.34 4.66 12.65
C ILE A 56 8.84 4.48 13.00
N PHE A 57 8.16 5.55 13.43
CA PHE A 57 6.71 5.51 13.71
C PHE A 57 5.85 5.19 12.50
N LYS A 58 6.22 5.70 11.31
CA LYS A 58 5.50 5.41 10.07
C LYS A 58 5.72 3.96 9.67
N GLN A 59 6.94 3.46 9.82
CA GLN A 59 7.26 2.06 9.52
C GLN A 59 6.44 1.10 10.40
N TRP A 60 6.33 1.36 11.71
CA TRP A 60 5.52 0.54 12.63
C TRP A 60 4.02 0.60 12.29
N SER A 61 3.52 1.80 11.97
CA SER A 61 2.13 1.97 11.55
C SER A 61 1.84 1.22 10.25
N ASP A 62 2.76 1.27 9.29
CA ASP A 62 2.62 0.57 8.01
C ASP A 62 2.69 -0.96 8.18
N VAL A 63 3.57 -1.48 9.04
CA VAL A 63 3.63 -2.90 9.39
C VAL A 63 2.29 -3.33 10.01
N LEU A 64 1.78 -2.60 11.00
CA LEU A 64 0.52 -2.93 11.66
C LEU A 64 -0.68 -2.83 10.68
N SER A 65 -0.73 -1.79 9.86
CA SER A 65 -1.76 -1.64 8.83
C SER A 65 -1.79 -2.83 7.86
N ASN A 66 -0.62 -3.35 7.48
CA ASN A 66 -0.47 -4.43 6.52
C ASN A 66 -0.70 -5.83 7.10
N THR A 67 -0.94 -5.97 8.42
CA THR A 67 -1.25 -7.28 9.02
C THR A 67 -2.61 -7.82 8.64
N MET A 68 -3.54 -6.95 8.21
CA MET A 68 -4.91 -7.33 7.88
C MET A 68 -5.41 -6.55 6.65
N SER A 69 -6.41 -7.12 5.95
CA SER A 69 -7.07 -6.46 4.83
C SER A 69 -7.98 -5.30 5.29
N CYS A 70 -8.32 -4.39 4.35
CA CYS A 70 -9.26 -3.29 4.59
C CYS A 70 -10.60 -3.79 5.17
N ASP A 71 -11.12 -4.90 4.63
CA ASP A 71 -12.39 -5.48 5.07
C ASP A 71 -12.29 -6.00 6.51
N THR A 72 -11.18 -6.63 6.87
CA THR A 72 -10.97 -7.14 8.24
C THR A 72 -10.91 -5.99 9.25
N TRP A 73 -10.18 -4.92 8.94
CA TRP A 73 -10.14 -3.71 9.79
C TRP A 73 -11.53 -3.08 9.94
N SER A 74 -12.32 -3.04 8.86
CA SER A 74 -13.69 -2.50 8.87
C SER A 74 -14.62 -3.35 9.74
N ILE A 75 -14.56 -4.67 9.62
CA ILE A 75 -15.34 -5.60 10.44
C ILE A 75 -14.99 -5.46 11.92
N LEU A 76 -13.69 -5.41 12.25
CA LEU A 76 -13.24 -5.21 13.63
C LEU A 76 -13.73 -3.87 14.21
N SER A 77 -13.74 -2.81 13.41
CA SER A 77 -14.29 -1.50 13.83
C SER A 77 -15.76 -1.62 14.23
N VAL A 78 -16.59 -2.32 13.42
CA VAL A 78 -18.01 -2.56 13.74
C VAL A 78 -18.15 -3.40 15.00
N ILE A 79 -17.35 -4.45 15.19
CA ILE A 79 -17.39 -5.29 16.39
C ILE A 79 -17.05 -4.45 17.64
N PHE A 80 -16.00 -3.64 17.60
CA PHE A 80 -15.65 -2.78 18.75
C PHE A 80 -16.71 -1.70 19.01
N PHE A 81 -17.36 -1.18 17.98
CA PHE A 81 -18.48 -0.27 18.14
C PHE A 81 -19.66 -0.95 18.86
N LEU A 82 -20.01 -2.18 18.48
CA LEU A 82 -21.06 -2.94 19.17
C LEU A 82 -20.71 -3.24 20.63
N LEU A 83 -19.44 -3.60 20.90
CA LEU A 83 -18.96 -3.79 22.28
C LEU A 83 -19.03 -2.50 23.09
N PHE A 84 -18.75 -1.35 22.49
CA PHE A 84 -18.94 -0.04 23.12
C PHE A 84 -20.41 0.20 23.49
N VAL A 85 -21.35 -0.07 22.60
CA VAL A 85 -22.80 0.06 22.88
C VAL A 85 -23.23 -0.87 24.02
N ILE A 86 -22.76 -2.12 24.02
CA ILE A 86 -23.00 -3.07 25.12
C ILE A 86 -22.42 -2.53 26.43
N SER A 87 -21.22 -1.98 26.42
CA SER A 87 -20.56 -1.40 27.59
C SER A 87 -21.34 -0.23 28.18
N ILE A 88 -21.92 0.63 27.33
CA ILE A 88 -22.83 1.70 27.77
C ILE A 88 -24.05 1.11 28.45
N PHE A 89 -24.67 0.08 27.86
CA PHE A 89 -25.82 -0.59 28.46
C PHE A 89 -25.46 -1.17 29.83
N LEU A 90 -24.35 -1.86 29.98
CA LEU A 90 -23.88 -2.41 31.26
C LEU A 90 -23.69 -1.31 32.32
N TYR A 91 -23.15 -0.17 31.91
CA TYR A 91 -22.89 0.97 32.81
C TYR A 91 -24.17 1.60 33.35
N PHE A 92 -25.18 1.80 32.51
CA PHE A 92 -26.42 2.51 32.91
C PHE A 92 -27.48 1.60 33.52
N PHE A 93 -27.64 0.38 33.02
CA PHE A 93 -28.78 -0.48 33.40
C PHE A 93 -28.47 -1.48 34.52
N LEU A 94 -27.19 -1.81 34.76
CA LEU A 94 -26.87 -2.78 35.81
C LEU A 94 -26.49 -2.10 37.13
N ARG A 95 -27.01 -2.65 38.25
CA ARG A 95 -26.86 -2.06 39.59
C ARG A 95 -25.55 -2.48 40.29
N LYS A 96 -24.92 -3.60 39.90
CA LYS A 96 -23.71 -4.11 40.56
C LYS A 96 -22.53 -3.21 40.22
N VAL A 97 -21.84 -2.66 41.22
CA VAL A 97 -20.71 -1.72 41.06
C VAL A 97 -19.57 -2.32 40.22
N ALA A 98 -19.27 -3.62 40.43
CA ALA A 98 -18.24 -4.30 39.65
C ALA A 98 -18.55 -4.28 38.14
N VAL A 99 -19.80 -4.59 37.75
CA VAL A 99 -20.23 -4.61 36.34
C VAL A 99 -20.25 -3.20 35.74
N ARG A 100 -20.63 -2.20 36.53
CA ARG A 100 -20.57 -0.79 36.06
C ARG A 100 -19.13 -0.34 35.79
N LYS A 101 -18.18 -0.70 36.66
CA LYS A 101 -16.75 -0.42 36.44
C LYS A 101 -16.25 -1.11 35.18
N THR A 102 -16.58 -2.38 34.96
CA THR A 102 -16.23 -3.12 33.75
C THR A 102 -16.82 -2.46 32.49
N GLY A 103 -18.11 -2.06 32.56
CA GLY A 103 -18.76 -1.34 31.45
C GLY A 103 -18.08 0.00 31.13
N PHE A 104 -17.67 0.77 32.15
CA PHE A 104 -16.99 2.05 31.95
C PHE A 104 -15.63 1.89 31.27
N TYR A 105 -14.74 1.07 31.86
CA TYR A 105 -13.40 0.86 31.31
C TYR A 105 -13.43 0.10 29.97
N GLY A 106 -14.31 -0.92 29.86
CA GLY A 106 -14.52 -1.67 28.62
C GLY A 106 -15.02 -0.76 27.48
N GLY A 107 -15.92 0.18 27.80
CA GLY A 107 -16.40 1.18 26.85
C GLY A 107 -15.28 2.08 26.33
N ILE A 108 -14.44 2.62 27.22
CA ILE A 108 -13.31 3.46 26.83
C ILE A 108 -12.35 2.68 25.91
N VAL A 109 -11.97 1.46 26.28
CA VAL A 109 -11.08 0.63 25.47
C VAL A 109 -11.69 0.32 24.11
N SER A 110 -12.97 -0.09 24.09
CA SER A 110 -13.68 -0.43 22.85
C SER A 110 -13.77 0.75 21.88
N ILE A 111 -14.07 1.96 22.37
CA ILE A 111 -14.15 3.13 21.49
C ILE A 111 -12.78 3.52 20.92
N ILE A 112 -11.72 3.43 21.73
CA ILE A 112 -10.35 3.68 21.26
C ILE A 112 -9.97 2.68 20.17
N LEU A 113 -10.21 1.37 20.38
CA LEU A 113 -9.93 0.33 19.40
C LEU A 113 -10.77 0.51 18.11
N CYS A 114 -12.02 0.92 18.24
CA CYS A 114 -12.88 1.26 17.10
C CYS A 114 -12.23 2.38 16.24
N PHE A 115 -11.77 3.46 16.86
CA PHE A 115 -11.08 4.54 16.13
C PHE A 115 -9.79 4.08 15.47
N VAL A 116 -8.97 3.29 16.14
CA VAL A 116 -7.73 2.74 15.57
C VAL A 116 -8.02 1.87 14.36
N CYS A 117 -8.99 0.95 14.44
CA CYS A 117 -9.40 0.12 13.31
C CYS A 117 -9.92 0.96 12.14
N ASN A 118 -10.67 2.04 12.41
CA ASN A 118 -11.17 2.95 11.39
C ASN A 118 -10.05 3.71 10.66
N ILE A 119 -9.03 4.15 11.40
CA ILE A 119 -7.84 4.81 10.81
C ILE A 119 -7.14 3.87 9.84
N TYR A 120 -6.88 2.61 10.25
CA TYR A 120 -6.21 1.63 9.39
C TYR A 120 -7.07 1.21 8.20
N ALA A 121 -8.39 1.05 8.38
CA ALA A 121 -9.31 0.78 7.28
C ALA A 121 -9.28 1.91 6.23
N ASN A 122 -9.32 3.17 6.66
CA ASN A 122 -9.23 4.32 5.75
C ASN A 122 -7.87 4.39 5.05
N GLN A 123 -6.77 4.18 5.77
CA GLN A 123 -5.43 4.17 5.17
C GLN A 123 -5.28 3.12 4.07
N GLN A 124 -5.84 1.92 4.28
CA GLN A 124 -5.83 0.87 3.26
C GLN A 124 -6.75 1.19 2.08
N LYS A 125 -7.94 1.74 2.37
CA LYS A 125 -8.86 2.21 1.34
C LYS A 125 -8.19 3.25 0.43
N ASP A 126 -7.49 4.22 1.02
CA ASP A 126 -6.79 5.24 0.26
C ASP A 126 -5.72 4.64 -0.66
N ARG A 127 -5.00 3.61 -0.20
CA ARG A 127 -4.03 2.88 -1.05
C ARG A 127 -4.69 2.19 -2.25
N ILE A 128 -5.89 1.61 -2.05
CA ILE A 128 -6.64 0.96 -3.13
C ILE A 128 -7.14 2.00 -4.15
N MET A 129 -7.50 3.20 -3.69
CA MET A 129 -8.15 4.22 -4.51
C MET A 129 -7.16 5.16 -5.20
N SER A 130 -6.03 5.47 -4.59
CA SER A 130 -5.11 6.50 -5.10
C SER A 130 -4.40 6.07 -6.38
N ARG A 131 -4.08 4.77 -6.52
CA ARG A 131 -3.32 4.22 -7.65
C ARG A 131 -2.13 5.08 -8.05
N ASP A 132 -1.42 5.61 -7.03
CA ASP A 132 -0.32 6.54 -7.24
C ASP A 132 0.97 5.85 -7.66
N TYR A 133 1.00 4.52 -7.66
CA TYR A 133 2.18 3.74 -8.03
C TYR A 133 1.99 3.05 -9.38
N ALA A 134 3.11 2.91 -10.08
CA ALA A 134 3.18 2.22 -11.37
C ALA A 134 4.47 1.40 -11.46
N ILE A 135 4.47 0.41 -12.35
CA ILE A 135 5.66 -0.39 -12.69
C ILE A 135 6.13 0.00 -14.08
N VAL A 136 7.42 0.18 -14.24
CA VAL A 136 8.05 0.40 -15.55
C VAL A 136 7.97 -0.89 -16.35
N MET A 137 7.39 -0.82 -17.56
CA MET A 137 7.11 -1.98 -18.40
C MET A 137 8.05 -2.09 -19.60
N GLN A 138 8.75 -1.00 -19.95
CA GLN A 138 9.69 -0.99 -21.06
C GLN A 138 11.10 -1.35 -20.57
N PRO A 139 11.90 -2.10 -21.38
CA PRO A 139 13.24 -2.54 -20.98
C PRO A 139 14.17 -1.42 -20.54
N THR A 140 14.03 -0.23 -21.15
CA THR A 140 14.84 0.95 -20.83
C THR A 140 14.03 2.21 -21.09
N VAL A 141 13.94 3.10 -20.11
CA VAL A 141 13.21 4.36 -20.20
C VAL A 141 14.10 5.50 -19.76
N THR A 142 14.20 6.54 -20.57
CA THR A 142 14.91 7.77 -20.23
C THR A 142 13.98 8.72 -19.49
N VAL A 143 14.37 9.10 -18.29
CA VAL A 143 13.67 10.10 -17.47
C VAL A 143 14.24 11.49 -17.78
N ARG A 144 13.35 12.46 -18.00
CA ARG A 144 13.69 13.81 -18.46
C ARG A 144 13.28 14.89 -17.45
N SER A 145 13.87 16.08 -17.61
CA SER A 145 13.58 17.23 -16.74
C SER A 145 12.25 17.92 -17.05
N SER A 146 11.66 17.67 -18.23
CA SER A 146 10.41 18.30 -18.67
C SER A 146 9.59 17.29 -19.51
N PRO A 147 8.25 17.47 -19.62
CA PRO A 147 7.36 16.61 -20.39
C PRO A 147 7.47 16.88 -21.90
N ALA A 148 8.65 16.69 -22.45
CA ALA A 148 8.94 16.87 -23.88
C ALA A 148 10.16 16.03 -24.30
N GLU A 149 10.19 15.61 -25.56
CA GLU A 149 11.35 14.87 -26.10
C GLU A 149 12.64 15.69 -26.11
N SER A 150 12.54 17.00 -26.18
CA SER A 150 13.66 17.96 -26.08
C SER A 150 14.16 18.20 -24.66
N GLY A 151 13.46 17.65 -23.64
CA GLY A 151 13.87 17.79 -22.24
C GLY A 151 15.23 17.15 -21.98
N THR A 152 16.02 17.77 -21.09
CA THR A 152 17.33 17.24 -20.70
C THR A 152 17.15 15.86 -20.05
N GLN A 153 17.95 14.88 -20.50
CA GLN A 153 17.98 13.57 -19.87
C GLN A 153 18.59 13.70 -18.46
N LEU A 154 17.88 13.17 -17.46
CA LEU A 154 18.33 13.15 -16.07
C LEU A 154 19.01 11.82 -15.73
N PHE A 155 18.29 10.73 -15.93
CA PHE A 155 18.75 9.38 -15.68
C PHE A 155 17.95 8.39 -16.51
N THR A 156 18.35 7.13 -16.48
CA THR A 156 17.68 6.02 -17.18
C THR A 156 17.22 5.00 -16.14
N ILE A 157 16.04 4.44 -16.35
CA ILE A 157 15.45 3.39 -15.52
C ILE A 157 15.07 2.19 -16.38
N HIS A 158 14.93 1.03 -15.75
CA HIS A 158 14.68 -0.23 -16.43
C HIS A 158 13.34 -0.86 -16.00
N GLU A 159 12.91 -1.86 -16.75
CA GLU A 159 11.68 -2.60 -16.48
C GLU A 159 11.66 -3.23 -15.06
N GLY A 160 10.47 -3.29 -14.48
CA GLY A 160 10.25 -3.84 -13.15
C GLY A 160 10.40 -2.82 -12.01
N LEU A 161 10.96 -1.64 -12.27
CA LEU A 161 11.09 -0.61 -11.24
C LEU A 161 9.72 -0.04 -10.85
N LYS A 162 9.44 0.00 -9.55
CA LYS A 162 8.25 0.65 -8.98
C LYS A 162 8.51 2.14 -8.81
N VAL A 163 7.62 2.96 -9.37
CA VAL A 163 7.68 4.43 -9.31
C VAL A 163 6.38 4.99 -8.76
N LYS A 164 6.45 6.15 -8.11
CA LYS A 164 5.26 6.90 -7.69
C LYS A 164 4.92 7.94 -8.75
N VAL A 165 3.70 7.88 -9.29
CA VAL A 165 3.18 8.87 -10.25
C VAL A 165 2.66 10.08 -9.48
N ARG A 166 3.27 11.25 -9.66
CA ARG A 166 2.88 12.52 -9.02
C ARG A 166 1.83 13.26 -9.83
N SER A 167 2.06 13.33 -11.14
CA SER A 167 1.15 14.03 -12.07
C SER A 167 1.22 13.40 -13.46
N THR A 168 0.22 13.68 -14.29
CA THR A 168 0.18 13.25 -15.70
C THR A 168 -0.19 14.46 -16.54
N LEU A 169 0.61 14.75 -17.57
CA LEU A 169 0.37 15.84 -18.52
C LEU A 169 0.44 15.28 -19.95
N SER A 170 -0.70 15.22 -20.63
CA SER A 170 -0.82 14.56 -21.95
C SER A 170 -0.24 13.16 -21.94
N ASP A 171 0.77 12.88 -22.76
CA ASP A 171 1.42 11.59 -22.90
C ASP A 171 2.63 11.39 -21.96
N TRP A 172 2.81 12.30 -20.99
CA TRP A 172 3.91 12.28 -20.05
C TRP A 172 3.42 12.11 -18.62
N SER A 173 4.17 11.32 -17.84
CA SER A 173 3.95 11.13 -16.40
C SER A 173 5.16 11.62 -15.62
N GLU A 174 4.91 12.46 -14.62
CA GLU A 174 5.90 12.83 -13.63
C GLU A 174 6.01 11.72 -12.59
N VAL A 175 7.18 11.17 -12.44
CA VAL A 175 7.43 10.07 -11.50
C VAL A 175 8.47 10.44 -10.46
N GLU A 176 8.28 9.86 -9.28
CA GLU A 176 9.21 9.92 -8.16
C GLU A 176 9.72 8.51 -7.87
N LEU A 177 11.02 8.37 -7.80
CA LEU A 177 11.69 7.13 -7.40
C LEU A 177 11.73 6.99 -5.88
N SER A 178 12.04 5.80 -5.38
CA SER A 178 12.13 5.52 -3.94
C SER A 178 13.28 6.27 -3.23
N ASP A 179 14.27 6.76 -3.96
CA ASP A 179 15.35 7.62 -3.47
C ASP A 179 15.01 9.13 -3.48
N GLY A 180 13.80 9.49 -3.96
CA GLY A 180 13.32 10.86 -4.03
C GLY A 180 13.64 11.61 -5.32
N HIS A 181 14.35 11.01 -6.28
CA HIS A 181 14.56 11.62 -7.60
C HIS A 181 13.24 11.73 -8.36
N VAL A 182 13.04 12.87 -9.01
CA VAL A 182 11.81 13.18 -9.76
C VAL A 182 12.14 13.50 -11.21
N GLY A 183 11.27 13.09 -12.13
CA GLY A 183 11.39 13.44 -13.52
C GLY A 183 10.22 12.95 -14.35
N TRP A 184 10.27 13.23 -15.65
CA TRP A 184 9.21 12.96 -16.61
C TRP A 184 9.56 11.78 -17.51
N LEU A 185 8.61 10.90 -17.74
CA LEU A 185 8.72 9.79 -18.70
C LEU A 185 7.43 9.65 -19.51
N PRO A 186 7.45 8.99 -20.68
CA PRO A 186 6.25 8.71 -21.47
C PRO A 186 5.28 7.84 -20.66
N SER A 187 3.99 8.23 -20.60
CA SER A 187 2.97 7.51 -19.81
C SER A 187 2.78 6.06 -20.28
N GLY A 188 3.00 5.78 -21.56
CA GLY A 188 2.96 4.41 -22.11
C GLY A 188 4.11 3.51 -21.69
N ALA A 189 5.12 4.03 -20.98
CA ALA A 189 6.25 3.25 -20.48
C ALA A 189 5.97 2.59 -19.11
N VAL A 190 4.90 3.01 -18.44
CA VAL A 190 4.52 2.53 -17.10
C VAL A 190 3.09 1.99 -17.08
N GLU A 191 2.83 1.02 -16.21
CA GLU A 191 1.49 0.50 -15.95
C GLU A 191 1.13 0.67 -14.48
N LYS A 192 -0.04 1.29 -14.22
CA LYS A 192 -0.53 1.54 -12.86
C LYS A 192 -0.86 0.23 -12.14
N ILE A 193 -0.53 0.22 -10.87
CA ILE A 193 -0.80 -0.89 -9.97
C ILE A 193 -2.28 -0.96 -9.61
#